data_481c8eea76c3ee7e77c4cca9ddca5c15
#
_entry.id   481c8eea76c3ee7e77c4cca9ddca5c15
#
_cell.length_a   1.000
_cell.length_b   1.000
_cell.length_c   1.000
_cell.angle_alpha   90.00
_cell.angle_beta   90.00
_cell.angle_gamma   90.00
#
_symmetry.space_group_name_H-M   'P 1'
#
loop_
_entity.id
_entity.type
_entity.pdbx_description
1 polymer ?
#
loop_
_entity_poly.entity_id
_entity_poly.type
_entity_poly.pdbx_seq_one_letter_code
_entity_poly.pdbx_strand_id
1 'polypeptide(L)'
;MRKLLPLLLLICCTAQAQVRTYSDNASGTFVFGLDSYFYGESGTLDFSVGGASVKVSLADGSVRTGDELLESGSGDTLIGIHDFTGDRAPELMVARRSEGSVSAQIYSYASGAWVPIGRMDADGKEIRVFRQVVSIRSGEVLNSWTWHGSQFDFKSSK
;
A
#
# COMPACT_ATOMS: atom_id res chain seq x y z
N MET A 1 -0.89 -54.66 22.63
CA MET A 1 -0.85 -53.79 21.43
C MET A 1 -1.16 -52.38 21.82
N ARG A 2 -0.14 -51.54 21.93
CA ARG A 2 -0.29 -50.09 22.27
C ARG A 2 -0.37 -49.34 20.96
N LYS A 3 -1.51 -48.71 20.68
CA LYS A 3 -1.70 -47.83 19.55
C LYS A 3 -1.09 -46.46 19.88
N LEU A 4 0.00 -46.12 19.21
CA LEU A 4 0.57 -44.76 19.22
C LEU A 4 -0.31 -43.86 18.35
N LEU A 5 -0.94 -42.86 18.95
CA LEU A 5 -1.59 -41.76 18.25
C LEU A 5 -0.49 -40.77 17.79
N PRO A 6 -0.46 -40.37 16.51
CA PRO A 6 0.45 -39.32 16.10
C PRO A 6 -0.09 -37.95 16.57
N LEU A 7 0.70 -37.26 17.36
CA LEU A 7 0.48 -35.89 17.79
C LEU A 7 0.69 -34.97 16.59
N LEU A 8 -0.40 -34.47 16.00
CA LEU A 8 -0.36 -33.52 14.92
C LEU A 8 0.01 -32.15 15.50
N LEU A 9 1.29 -31.76 15.32
CA LEU A 9 1.78 -30.42 15.71
C LEU A 9 1.22 -29.42 14.70
N LEU A 10 0.17 -28.66 15.08
CA LEU A 10 -0.31 -27.52 14.32
C LEU A 10 0.71 -26.39 14.48
N ILE A 11 1.57 -26.22 13.47
CA ILE A 11 2.45 -25.04 13.39
C ILE A 11 1.58 -23.88 12.93
N CYS A 12 1.15 -23.05 13.88
CA CYS A 12 0.51 -21.78 13.60
C CYS A 12 1.59 -20.81 13.09
N CYS A 13 1.75 -20.71 11.77
CA CYS A 13 2.54 -19.62 11.18
C CYS A 13 1.78 -18.31 11.38
N THR A 14 2.08 -17.59 12.44
CA THR A 14 1.74 -16.18 12.55
C THR A 14 2.61 -15.43 11.55
N ALA A 15 2.04 -15.00 10.43
CA ALA A 15 2.68 -14.06 9.54
C ALA A 15 2.88 -12.73 10.29
N GLN A 16 4.07 -12.52 10.81
CA GLN A 16 4.47 -11.21 11.31
C GLN A 16 4.64 -10.30 10.09
N ALA A 17 3.85 -9.23 10.03
CA ALA A 17 4.04 -8.16 9.06
C ALA A 17 5.45 -7.58 9.26
N GLN A 18 6.37 -7.90 8.35
CA GLN A 18 7.70 -7.33 8.34
C GLN A 18 7.61 -5.91 7.80
N VAL A 19 7.86 -4.92 8.64
CA VAL A 19 8.14 -3.56 8.19
C VAL A 19 9.40 -3.64 7.33
N ARG A 20 9.25 -3.56 6.02
CA ARG A 20 10.38 -3.52 5.10
C ARG A 20 10.72 -2.07 4.82
N THR A 21 11.93 -1.69 5.19
CA THR A 21 12.52 -0.41 4.83
C THR A 21 13.22 -0.59 3.48
N TYR A 22 12.80 0.14 2.47
CA TYR A 22 13.52 0.26 1.23
C TYR A 22 14.39 1.52 1.28
N SER A 23 15.70 1.36 1.12
CA SER A 23 16.65 2.46 1.02
C SER A 23 17.08 2.60 -0.43
N ASP A 24 16.65 3.66 -1.10
CA ASP A 24 17.21 4.09 -2.36
C ASP A 24 18.37 5.04 -2.06
N ASN A 25 19.59 4.61 -2.42
CA ASN A 25 20.82 5.36 -2.17
C ASN A 25 20.90 6.71 -2.91
N ALA A 26 20.05 6.95 -3.91
CA ALA A 26 20.08 8.18 -4.72
C ALA A 26 19.10 9.25 -4.21
N SER A 27 18.02 8.91 -3.52
CA SER A 27 16.92 9.85 -3.26
C SER A 27 16.26 9.73 -1.88
N GLY A 28 16.78 8.91 -0.98
CA GLY A 28 16.29 8.79 0.38
C GLY A 28 15.45 7.53 0.64
N THR A 29 14.93 7.44 1.85
CA THR A 29 14.28 6.25 2.37
C THR A 29 12.79 6.29 2.10
N PHE A 30 12.27 5.28 1.40
CA PHE A 30 10.86 4.96 1.38
C PHE A 30 10.59 3.95 2.50
N VAL A 31 9.74 4.30 3.45
CA VAL A 31 9.38 3.42 4.58
C VAL A 31 7.93 3.01 4.42
N PHE A 32 7.66 1.69 4.35
CA PHE A 32 6.34 1.16 4.12
C PHE A 32 5.91 0.27 5.28
N GLY A 33 4.67 0.39 5.69
CA GLY A 33 3.98 -0.55 6.56
C GLY A 33 2.85 -1.25 5.83
N LEU A 34 3.08 -1.63 4.57
CA LEU A 34 2.11 -2.29 3.70
C LEU A 34 2.16 -3.81 3.89
N ASP A 35 1.03 -4.48 3.71
CA ASP A 35 0.93 -5.93 3.86
C ASP A 35 1.62 -6.67 2.71
N SER A 36 1.49 -6.13 1.50
CA SER A 36 2.23 -6.59 0.32
C SER A 36 2.43 -5.42 -0.64
N TYR A 37 3.54 -5.40 -1.36
CA TYR A 37 3.85 -4.34 -2.31
C TYR A 37 4.91 -4.75 -3.32
N PHE A 38 4.98 -3.98 -4.41
CA PHE A 38 6.18 -3.87 -5.22
C PHE A 38 6.53 -2.41 -5.50
N TYR A 39 7.79 -2.17 -5.81
CA TYR A 39 8.34 -0.85 -6.13
C TYR A 39 9.23 -0.95 -7.36
N GLY A 40 9.03 -0.04 -8.32
CA GLY A 40 9.82 -0.02 -9.54
C GLY A 40 9.15 0.70 -10.70
N GLU A 41 9.68 0.47 -11.90
CA GLU A 41 9.18 1.04 -13.16
C GLU A 41 8.19 0.10 -13.86
N SER A 42 8.26 -1.18 -13.56
CA SER A 42 7.35 -2.20 -14.09
C SER A 42 7.25 -3.38 -13.12
N GLY A 43 6.10 -4.04 -13.11
CA GLY A 43 5.88 -5.22 -12.27
C GLY A 43 4.42 -5.54 -12.08
N THR A 44 4.16 -6.55 -11.25
CA THR A 44 2.81 -7.00 -10.92
C THR A 44 2.66 -7.27 -9.43
N LEU A 45 1.45 -7.07 -8.91
CA LEU A 45 1.02 -7.44 -7.57
C LEU A 45 -0.26 -8.26 -7.67
N ASP A 46 -0.22 -9.49 -7.15
CA ASP A 46 -1.37 -10.39 -7.10
C ASP A 46 -1.87 -10.49 -5.66
N PHE A 47 -3.18 -10.37 -5.46
CA PHE A 47 -3.83 -10.50 -4.15
C PHE A 47 -5.30 -10.86 -4.28
N SER A 48 -5.98 -11.09 -3.15
CA SER A 48 -7.42 -11.38 -3.12
C SER A 48 -8.17 -10.31 -2.34
N VAL A 49 -9.31 -9.88 -2.86
CA VAL A 49 -10.23 -8.95 -2.21
C VAL A 49 -11.66 -9.36 -2.50
N GLY A 50 -12.51 -9.43 -1.47
CA GLY A 50 -13.92 -9.84 -1.62
C GLY A 50 -14.10 -11.23 -2.27
N GLY A 51 -13.14 -12.15 -2.09
CA GLY A 51 -13.14 -13.46 -2.71
C GLY A 51 -12.71 -13.49 -4.19
N ALA A 52 -12.41 -12.36 -4.79
CA ALA A 52 -11.87 -12.25 -6.14
C ALA A 52 -10.34 -12.20 -6.12
N SER A 53 -9.70 -12.88 -7.08
CA SER A 53 -8.27 -12.75 -7.34
C SER A 53 -8.04 -11.54 -8.24
N VAL A 54 -7.19 -10.63 -7.81
CA VAL A 54 -6.87 -9.39 -8.51
C VAL A 54 -5.39 -9.36 -8.85
N LYS A 55 -5.08 -8.96 -10.08
CA LYS A 55 -3.72 -8.66 -10.53
C LYS A 55 -3.65 -7.18 -10.90
N VAL A 56 -2.75 -6.46 -10.23
CA VAL A 56 -2.38 -5.09 -10.58
C VAL A 56 -1.06 -5.11 -11.33
N SER A 57 -0.98 -4.40 -12.43
CA SER A 57 0.23 -4.28 -13.25
C SER A 57 0.65 -2.83 -13.40
N LEU A 58 1.96 -2.62 -13.43
CA LEU A 58 2.60 -1.36 -13.82
C LEU A 58 3.44 -1.60 -15.07
N ALA A 59 3.19 -0.83 -16.11
CA ALA A 59 4.03 -0.78 -17.31
C ALA A 59 3.89 0.60 -17.96
N ASP A 60 5.01 1.15 -18.41
CA ASP A 60 5.08 2.46 -19.09
C ASP A 60 4.35 3.58 -18.32
N GLY A 61 4.51 3.60 -17.00
CA GLY A 61 3.86 4.55 -16.11
C GLY A 61 2.36 4.34 -15.90
N SER A 62 1.76 3.34 -16.53
CA SER A 62 0.33 3.01 -16.40
C SER A 62 0.10 1.91 -15.37
N VAL A 63 -0.80 2.15 -14.43
CA VAL A 63 -1.28 1.17 -13.43
C VAL A 63 -2.63 0.65 -13.87
N ARG A 64 -2.74 -0.67 -14.02
CA ARG A 64 -3.95 -1.34 -14.51
C ARG A 64 -4.35 -2.52 -13.64
N THR A 65 -5.65 -2.77 -13.59
CA THR A 65 -6.24 -4.02 -13.10
C THR A 65 -7.01 -4.67 -14.24
N GLY A 66 -6.49 -5.78 -14.78
CA GLY A 66 -7.02 -6.31 -16.04
C GLY A 66 -6.92 -5.27 -17.16
N ASP A 67 -8.04 -4.96 -17.79
CA ASP A 67 -8.13 -3.94 -18.85
C ASP A 67 -8.40 -2.52 -18.31
N GLU A 68 -8.75 -2.37 -17.03
CA GLU A 68 -9.05 -1.09 -16.40
C GLU A 68 -7.76 -0.32 -16.12
N LEU A 69 -7.68 0.92 -16.62
CA LEU A 69 -6.64 1.88 -16.27
C LEU A 69 -7.04 2.61 -14.99
N LEU A 70 -6.28 2.41 -13.91
CA LEU A 70 -6.51 3.13 -12.65
C LEU A 70 -5.88 4.52 -12.69
N GLU A 71 -4.62 4.58 -13.11
CA GLU A 71 -3.91 5.85 -13.25
C GLU A 71 -2.69 5.73 -14.17
N SER A 72 -2.19 6.87 -14.62
CA SER A 72 -0.93 6.98 -15.36
C SER A 72 -0.12 8.17 -14.86
N GLY A 73 1.19 8.07 -14.97
CA GLY A 73 2.10 9.13 -14.55
C GLY A 73 3.55 8.71 -14.68
N SER A 74 4.45 9.61 -14.30
CA SER A 74 5.90 9.40 -14.29
C SER A 74 6.42 9.35 -12.85
N GLY A 75 7.65 8.90 -12.70
CA GLY A 75 8.34 8.80 -11.41
C GLY A 75 8.35 7.39 -10.84
N ASP A 76 9.12 7.23 -9.77
CA ASP A 76 9.21 5.96 -9.06
C ASP A 76 7.84 5.60 -8.48
N THR A 77 7.37 4.41 -8.78
CA THR A 77 6.02 3.98 -8.41
C THR A 77 6.06 2.85 -7.40
N LEU A 78 5.29 3.02 -6.32
CA LEU A 78 5.00 2.00 -5.33
C LEU A 78 3.55 1.57 -5.50
N ILE A 79 3.32 0.28 -5.62
CA ILE A 79 1.98 -0.32 -5.61
C ILE A 79 1.92 -1.27 -4.43
N GLY A 80 0.94 -1.11 -3.56
CA GLY A 80 0.81 -1.95 -2.40
C GLY A 80 -0.61 -2.06 -1.89
N ILE A 81 -0.84 -3.05 -1.04
CA ILE A 81 -2.11 -3.29 -0.38
C ILE A 81 -1.96 -3.21 1.12
N HIS A 82 -2.99 -2.69 1.76
CA HIS A 82 -3.11 -2.61 3.21
C HIS A 82 -4.57 -2.32 3.59
N ASP A 83 -4.98 -2.72 4.79
CA ASP A 83 -6.28 -2.36 5.35
C ASP A 83 -6.25 -0.92 5.89
N PHE A 84 -6.43 0.05 4.99
CA PHE A 84 -6.43 1.48 5.35
C PHE A 84 -7.71 1.93 6.05
N THR A 85 -8.82 1.23 5.82
CA THR A 85 -10.13 1.60 6.37
C THR A 85 -10.43 0.91 7.71
N GLY A 86 -9.72 -0.16 8.05
CA GLY A 86 -9.92 -0.93 9.27
C GLY A 86 -11.09 -1.92 9.19
N ASP A 87 -11.59 -2.19 7.98
CA ASP A 87 -12.71 -3.11 7.74
C ASP A 87 -12.28 -4.56 7.45
N ARG A 88 -10.96 -4.81 7.46
CA ARG A 88 -10.28 -6.09 7.17
C ARG A 88 -10.27 -6.49 5.69
N ALA A 89 -10.73 -5.63 4.80
CA ALA A 89 -10.50 -5.78 3.38
C ALA A 89 -9.27 -4.98 2.95
N PRO A 90 -8.42 -5.48 2.06
CA PRO A 90 -7.29 -4.72 1.57
C PRO A 90 -7.74 -3.65 0.57
N GLU A 91 -7.28 -2.44 0.77
CA GLU A 91 -7.30 -1.38 -0.22
C GLU A 91 -5.97 -1.36 -0.99
N LEU A 92 -6.03 -0.82 -2.20
CA LEU A 92 -4.89 -0.65 -3.08
C LEU A 92 -4.36 0.77 -2.96
N MET A 93 -3.06 0.91 -2.69
CA MET A 93 -2.36 2.19 -2.77
C MET A 93 -1.45 2.22 -3.99
N VAL A 94 -1.53 3.30 -4.75
CA VAL A 94 -0.56 3.66 -5.78
C VAL A 94 0.10 4.96 -5.35
N ALA A 95 1.39 4.90 -5.05
CA ALA A 95 2.16 6.09 -4.68
C ALA A 95 3.24 6.34 -5.71
N ARG A 96 3.45 7.61 -6.03
CA ARG A 96 4.47 8.06 -6.96
C ARG A 96 5.36 9.09 -6.29
N ARG A 97 6.64 8.97 -6.56
CA ARG A 97 7.63 9.94 -6.15
C ARG A 97 8.23 10.60 -7.38
N SER A 98 8.18 11.91 -7.41
CA SER A 98 8.89 12.77 -8.35
C SER A 98 9.82 13.70 -7.60
N GLU A 99 10.55 14.57 -8.30
CA GLU A 99 11.49 15.49 -7.68
C GLU A 99 10.82 16.29 -6.55
N GLY A 100 11.20 15.96 -5.30
CA GLY A 100 10.78 16.69 -4.11
C GLY A 100 9.35 16.49 -3.62
N SER A 101 8.54 15.63 -4.27
CA SER A 101 7.15 15.38 -3.87
C SER A 101 6.77 13.91 -3.93
N VAL A 102 5.78 13.55 -3.12
CA VAL A 102 5.12 12.25 -3.11
C VAL A 102 3.63 12.45 -3.28
N SER A 103 3.03 11.70 -4.18
CA SER A 103 1.58 11.57 -4.32
C SER A 103 1.16 10.14 -4.06
N ALA A 104 0.04 9.92 -3.39
CA ALA A 104 -0.53 8.61 -3.18
C ALA A 104 -2.04 8.65 -3.42
N GLN A 105 -2.55 7.66 -4.14
CA GLN A 105 -3.97 7.42 -4.33
C GLN A 105 -4.33 6.09 -3.70
N ILE A 106 -5.41 6.07 -2.91
CA ILE A 106 -5.95 4.84 -2.31
C ILE A 106 -7.27 4.52 -2.96
N TYR A 107 -7.44 3.24 -3.32
CA TYR A 107 -8.62 2.69 -3.96
C TYR A 107 -9.21 1.58 -3.11
N SER A 108 -10.52 1.60 -2.91
CA SER A 108 -11.29 0.49 -2.35
C SER A 108 -11.96 -0.30 -3.47
N TYR A 109 -12.06 -1.61 -3.29
CA TYR A 109 -12.76 -2.48 -4.24
C TYR A 109 -14.22 -2.62 -3.82
N ALA A 110 -15.12 -2.05 -4.59
CA ALA A 110 -16.55 -2.05 -4.30
C ALA A 110 -17.35 -2.47 -5.53
N SER A 111 -18.23 -3.47 -5.37
CA SER A 111 -19.14 -3.94 -6.43
C SER A 111 -18.44 -4.31 -7.74
N GLY A 112 -17.25 -4.90 -7.67
CA GLY A 112 -16.49 -5.35 -8.84
C GLY A 112 -15.65 -4.26 -9.50
N ALA A 113 -15.54 -3.07 -8.91
CA ALA A 113 -14.77 -1.95 -9.45
C ALA A 113 -13.87 -1.31 -8.38
N TRP A 114 -12.80 -0.66 -8.81
CA TRP A 114 -11.93 0.14 -7.97
C TRP A 114 -12.45 1.57 -7.87
N VAL A 115 -12.67 2.03 -6.64
CA VAL A 115 -13.18 3.37 -6.35
C VAL A 115 -12.12 4.14 -5.56
N PRO A 116 -11.69 5.32 -6.04
CA PRO A 116 -10.76 6.15 -5.29
C PRO A 116 -11.42 6.66 -4.01
N ILE A 117 -10.75 6.44 -2.86
CA ILE A 117 -11.25 6.84 -1.54
C ILE A 117 -10.39 7.90 -0.87
N GLY A 118 -9.18 8.15 -1.36
CA GLY A 118 -8.33 9.18 -0.79
C GLY A 118 -7.12 9.47 -1.66
N ARG A 119 -6.77 10.76 -1.74
CA ARG A 119 -5.57 11.26 -2.40
C ARG A 119 -4.75 12.08 -1.41
N MET A 120 -3.45 11.80 -1.38
CA MET A 120 -2.47 12.44 -0.53
C MET A 120 -1.36 12.99 -1.42
N ASP A 121 -1.14 14.29 -1.34
CA ASP A 121 -0.06 14.97 -2.07
C ASP A 121 0.69 15.86 -1.11
N ALA A 122 2.01 15.71 -1.04
CA ALA A 122 2.86 16.57 -0.22
C ALA A 122 4.29 16.62 -0.76
N ASP A 123 4.96 17.73 -0.48
CA ASP A 123 6.40 17.78 -0.62
C ASP A 123 7.03 16.78 0.36
N GLY A 124 8.10 16.13 -0.09
CA GLY A 124 8.81 15.15 0.72
C GLY A 124 9.37 13.99 -0.09
N LYS A 125 10.02 13.08 0.62
CA LYS A 125 10.67 11.92 0.03
C LYS A 125 10.28 10.60 0.69
N GLU A 126 9.67 10.68 1.86
CA GLU A 126 9.26 9.51 2.64
C GLU A 126 7.75 9.41 2.69
N ILE A 127 7.24 8.22 2.42
CA ILE A 127 5.87 7.83 2.73
C ILE A 127 5.89 6.70 3.75
N ARG A 128 5.09 6.81 4.79
CA ARG A 128 4.92 5.79 5.82
C ARG A 128 3.47 5.44 5.96
N VAL A 129 3.22 4.15 6.10
CA VAL A 129 1.90 3.62 6.42
C VAL A 129 1.98 2.95 7.79
N PHE A 130 1.10 3.31 8.67
CA PHE A 130 0.96 2.69 9.98
C PHE A 130 -0.52 2.61 10.36
N ARG A 131 -1.07 1.40 10.37
CA ARG A 131 -2.50 1.17 10.53
C ARG A 131 -3.29 1.98 9.50
N GLN A 132 -4.28 2.77 9.90
CA GLN A 132 -5.09 3.62 9.03
C GLN A 132 -4.48 5.02 8.78
N VAL A 133 -3.18 5.18 9.03
CA VAL A 133 -2.49 6.46 8.85
C VAL A 133 -1.48 6.35 7.73
N VAL A 134 -1.58 7.26 6.78
CA VAL A 134 -0.54 7.51 5.77
C VAL A 134 0.15 8.83 6.13
N SER A 135 1.46 8.87 6.11
CA SER A 135 2.19 10.09 6.38
C SER A 135 3.33 10.32 5.38
N ILE A 136 3.54 11.58 5.02
CA ILE A 136 4.62 12.06 4.15
C ILE A 136 5.43 13.08 4.93
N ARG A 137 6.74 12.85 5.03
CA ARG A 137 7.65 13.74 5.73
C ARG A 137 8.41 14.64 4.77
N SER A 138 8.40 15.94 5.05
CA SER A 138 9.18 16.98 4.37
C SER A 138 10.02 17.74 5.40
N GLY A 139 11.28 17.38 5.56
CA GLY A 139 12.13 17.93 6.60
C GLY A 139 11.56 17.68 7.99
N GLU A 140 11.24 18.75 8.73
CA GLU A 140 10.62 18.69 10.06
C GLU A 140 9.09 18.58 10.01
N VAL A 141 8.48 18.82 8.84
CA VAL A 141 7.03 18.77 8.67
C VAL A 141 6.58 17.33 8.43
N LEU A 142 5.60 16.88 9.21
CA LEU A 142 4.90 15.62 9.00
C LEU A 142 3.47 15.89 8.57
N ASN A 143 3.16 15.54 7.33
CA ASN A 143 1.80 15.54 6.80
C ASN A 143 1.20 14.15 6.98
N SER A 144 0.02 14.07 7.58
CA SER A 144 -0.64 12.82 7.92
C SER A 144 -2.09 12.82 7.47
N TRP A 145 -2.55 11.69 6.98
CA TRP A 145 -3.94 11.41 6.62
C TRP A 145 -4.40 10.18 7.37
N THR A 146 -5.47 10.32 8.12
CA THR A 146 -6.05 9.25 8.94
C THR A 146 -7.46 8.96 8.47
N TRP A 147 -7.78 7.68 8.24
CA TRP A 147 -9.13 7.27 7.89
C TRP A 147 -10.10 7.43 9.06
N HIS A 148 -11.22 8.12 8.81
CA HIS A 148 -12.29 8.34 9.77
C HIS A 148 -13.65 7.89 9.20
N GLY A 149 -13.79 6.60 8.92
CA GLY A 149 -15.04 5.94 8.55
C GLY A 149 -15.55 6.20 7.13
N SER A 150 -15.33 7.38 6.57
CA SER A 150 -15.78 7.74 5.21
C SER A 150 -14.79 8.55 4.41
N GLN A 151 -13.77 9.12 5.05
CA GLN A 151 -12.76 9.96 4.41
C GLN A 151 -11.44 9.92 5.16
N PHE A 152 -10.39 10.41 4.52
CA PHE A 152 -9.12 10.68 5.16
C PHE A 152 -9.08 12.13 5.66
N ASP A 153 -8.84 12.28 6.96
CA ASP A 153 -8.63 13.59 7.57
C ASP A 153 -7.15 13.97 7.56
N PHE A 154 -6.86 15.17 7.12
CA PHE A 154 -5.51 15.70 6.99
C PHE A 154 -5.07 16.45 8.24
N LYS A 155 -3.82 16.22 8.66
CA LYS A 155 -3.15 16.98 9.72
C LYS A 155 -1.69 17.22 9.32
N SER A 156 -1.23 18.45 9.49
CA SER A 156 0.18 18.83 9.37
C SER A 156 0.74 19.24 10.72
N SER A 157 1.94 18.77 11.05
CA SER A 157 2.62 19.07 12.32
C SER A 157 4.11 19.32 12.07
N LYS A 158 4.70 20.22 12.83
CA LYS A 158 6.13 20.46 12.95
C LYS A 158 6.67 19.79 14.19
#